data_dba1912b2097a0219712a30afcec55ef
#
_entry.id   dba1912b2097a0219712a30afcec55ef
#
_cell.length_a   1.000
_cell.length_b   1.000
_cell.length_c   1.000
_cell.angle_alpha   90.00
_cell.angle_beta   90.00
_cell.angle_gamma   90.00
#
_symmetry.space_group_name_H-M   'P 1'
#
loop_
_entity.id
_entity.type
_entity.pdbx_description
1 polymer ?
#
loop_
_entity_poly.entity_id
_entity_poly.type
_entity_poly.pdbx_seq_one_letter_code
_entity_poly.pdbx_strand_id
1 'polypeptide(L)'
;MSGVIAVLGFGEAGSLIARDLVTAGAAVRGYDPVVPAPDGVTDTGSDAEAASGADLVLSVNSAKEAVAALRAALDSMGPGTIWADLNTAAPAIKEQLAEIGRARGIPVTDVAMRAPVPARGLRVPMLASGGAAEQVAARLGAFGADIEVLDGPAGLAATRKLLRSVFYKGMAASIVEALEAARAAGYEDWLREHIAEELAKADSSTVDRFVTGTRRHAVRRGAEMEAAAAMLTEFGVPPLMADASRALHERIAAERD
;
A
#
# COMPACT_ATOMS: atom_id res chain seq x y z
N MET A 1 -9.84 25.35 -14.61
CA MET A 1 -9.03 25.02 -15.82
C MET A 1 -8.77 23.53 -15.75
N SER A 2 -9.33 22.75 -16.68
CA SER A 2 -9.13 21.30 -16.76
C SER A 2 -7.76 21.03 -17.38
N GLY A 3 -6.75 20.84 -16.56
CA GLY A 3 -5.43 20.40 -17.00
C GLY A 3 -5.47 18.95 -17.49
N VAL A 4 -4.44 18.54 -18.24
CA VAL A 4 -4.28 17.17 -18.73
C VAL A 4 -3.67 16.29 -17.64
N ILE A 5 -4.29 15.14 -17.36
CA ILE A 5 -3.76 14.12 -16.46
C ILE A 5 -3.20 12.98 -17.30
N ALA A 6 -1.93 12.64 -17.09
CA ALA A 6 -1.33 11.44 -17.67
C ALA A 6 -1.41 10.28 -16.67
N VAL A 7 -1.76 9.08 -17.13
CA VAL A 7 -1.75 7.84 -16.33
C VAL A 7 -0.77 6.86 -16.98
N LEU A 8 0.24 6.44 -16.22
CA LEU A 8 1.24 5.48 -16.64
C LEU A 8 1.01 4.15 -15.91
N GLY A 9 0.60 3.15 -16.66
CA GLY A 9 0.16 1.86 -16.19
C GLY A 9 -1.35 1.71 -16.17
N PHE A 10 -1.86 0.72 -16.91
CA PHE A 10 -3.28 0.37 -17.02
C PHE A 10 -3.58 -1.02 -16.45
N GLY A 11 -2.82 -1.45 -15.44
CA GLY A 11 -3.20 -2.58 -14.63
C GLY A 11 -4.55 -2.35 -13.91
N GLU A 12 -4.93 -3.24 -13.01
CA GLU A 12 -6.23 -3.20 -12.30
C GLU A 12 -6.53 -1.82 -11.69
N ALA A 13 -5.58 -1.23 -10.96
CA ALA A 13 -5.78 0.06 -10.31
C ALA A 13 -5.76 1.23 -11.33
N GLY A 14 -4.78 1.25 -12.22
CA GLY A 14 -4.61 2.35 -13.16
C GLY A 14 -5.78 2.49 -14.13
N SER A 15 -6.31 1.37 -14.66
CA SER A 15 -7.49 1.39 -15.51
C SER A 15 -8.73 1.94 -14.81
N LEU A 16 -8.95 1.57 -13.55
CA LEU A 16 -10.10 2.05 -12.78
C LEU A 16 -9.98 3.54 -12.46
N ILE A 17 -8.81 3.98 -12.01
CA ILE A 17 -8.54 5.40 -11.72
C ILE A 17 -8.70 6.24 -12.99
N ALA A 18 -8.15 5.79 -14.12
CA ALA A 18 -8.25 6.51 -15.41
C ALA A 18 -9.72 6.64 -15.87
N ARG A 19 -10.53 5.58 -15.79
CA ARG A 19 -11.97 5.61 -16.12
C ARG A 19 -12.74 6.56 -15.22
N ASP A 20 -12.47 6.54 -13.92
CA ASP A 20 -13.15 7.42 -12.97
C ASP A 20 -12.80 8.89 -13.25
N LEU A 21 -11.56 9.20 -13.57
CA LEU A 21 -11.11 10.54 -13.98
C LEU A 21 -11.83 11.00 -15.23
N VAL A 22 -11.92 10.16 -16.29
CA VAL A 22 -12.66 10.46 -17.52
C VAL A 22 -14.14 10.69 -17.21
N THR A 23 -14.74 9.81 -16.40
CA THR A 23 -16.15 9.93 -16.01
C THR A 23 -16.43 11.23 -15.24
N ALA A 24 -15.46 11.68 -14.44
CA ALA A 24 -15.53 12.95 -13.71
C ALA A 24 -15.21 14.20 -14.60
N GLY A 25 -14.94 13.98 -15.89
CA GLY A 25 -14.72 15.06 -16.87
C GLY A 25 -13.27 15.51 -17.01
N ALA A 26 -12.29 14.73 -16.52
CA ALA A 26 -10.87 15.01 -16.76
C ALA A 26 -10.46 14.68 -18.20
N ALA A 27 -9.56 15.47 -18.77
CA ALA A 27 -8.82 15.11 -19.98
C ALA A 27 -7.70 14.13 -19.57
N VAL A 28 -7.85 12.85 -19.93
CA VAL A 28 -6.92 11.79 -19.55
C VAL A 28 -6.25 11.21 -20.78
N ARG A 29 -4.93 11.03 -20.70
CA ARG A 29 -4.16 10.23 -21.63
C ARG A 29 -3.21 9.33 -20.86
N GLY A 30 -2.60 8.36 -21.51
CA GLY A 30 -1.65 7.52 -20.80
C GLY A 30 -1.04 6.44 -21.66
N TYR A 31 -0.22 5.64 -21.01
CA TYR A 31 0.54 4.56 -21.64
C TYR A 31 0.69 3.37 -20.72
N ASP A 32 0.57 2.21 -21.32
CA ASP A 32 0.99 0.93 -20.72
C ASP A 32 1.55 0.04 -21.85
N PRO A 33 2.72 -0.59 -21.70
CA PRO A 33 3.32 -1.38 -22.77
C PRO A 33 2.56 -2.68 -23.10
N VAL A 34 1.59 -3.08 -22.28
CA VAL A 34 0.91 -4.39 -22.38
C VAL A 34 -0.61 -4.23 -22.44
N VAL A 35 -1.16 -3.33 -21.63
CA VAL A 35 -2.61 -3.15 -21.48
C VAL A 35 -3.06 -1.94 -22.28
N PRO A 36 -4.05 -2.10 -23.19
CA PRO A 36 -4.56 -0.95 -23.97
C PRO A 36 -5.25 0.07 -23.06
N ALA A 37 -5.24 1.32 -23.49
CA ALA A 37 -5.90 2.40 -22.76
C ALA A 37 -7.40 2.12 -22.60
N PRO A 38 -7.99 2.41 -21.43
CA PRO A 38 -9.42 2.31 -21.22
C PRO A 38 -10.22 3.30 -22.09
N ASP A 39 -11.51 3.01 -22.29
CA ASP A 39 -12.42 3.88 -23.04
C ASP A 39 -12.39 5.32 -22.52
N GLY A 40 -12.29 6.28 -23.44
CA GLY A 40 -12.22 7.70 -23.13
C GLY A 40 -10.84 8.22 -22.73
N VAL A 41 -9.85 7.36 -22.58
CA VAL A 41 -8.44 7.73 -22.35
C VAL A 41 -7.73 7.77 -23.70
N THR A 42 -6.98 8.85 -23.95
CA THR A 42 -6.13 8.93 -25.15
C THR A 42 -4.91 8.05 -24.96
N ASP A 43 -4.81 6.99 -25.77
CA ASP A 43 -3.65 6.10 -25.78
C ASP A 43 -2.45 6.80 -26.45
N THR A 44 -1.24 6.61 -25.88
CA THR A 44 0.01 7.18 -26.37
C THR A 44 1.05 6.08 -26.58
N GLY A 45 2.11 6.40 -27.34
CA GLY A 45 3.14 5.41 -27.70
C GLY A 45 4.23 5.20 -26.66
N SER A 46 4.27 6.03 -25.58
CA SER A 46 5.32 5.95 -24.55
C SER A 46 4.98 6.76 -23.30
N ASP A 47 5.70 6.51 -22.19
CA ASP A 47 5.65 7.32 -20.98
C ASP A 47 5.99 8.80 -21.27
N ALA A 48 6.97 9.04 -22.14
CA ALA A 48 7.39 10.38 -22.54
C ALA A 48 6.26 11.14 -23.27
N GLU A 49 5.60 10.47 -24.21
CA GLU A 49 4.48 11.05 -24.96
C GLU A 49 3.28 11.32 -24.03
N ALA A 50 2.96 10.38 -23.14
CA ALA A 50 1.91 10.56 -22.16
C ALA A 50 2.20 11.76 -21.22
N ALA A 51 3.42 11.93 -20.77
CA ALA A 51 3.82 12.98 -19.84
C ALA A 51 3.96 14.37 -20.50
N SER A 52 4.17 14.44 -21.84
CA SER A 52 4.45 15.68 -22.57
C SER A 52 3.29 16.68 -22.49
N GLY A 53 3.44 17.82 -21.78
CA GLY A 53 2.39 18.83 -21.56
C GLY A 53 1.27 18.38 -20.62
N ALA A 54 1.47 17.34 -19.80
CA ALA A 54 0.58 17.01 -18.70
C ALA A 54 0.84 17.94 -17.51
N ASP A 55 -0.23 18.29 -16.81
CA ASP A 55 -0.12 19.03 -15.53
C ASP A 55 0.15 18.09 -14.35
N LEU A 56 -0.35 16.87 -14.44
CA LEU A 56 -0.19 15.83 -13.43
C LEU A 56 0.06 14.49 -14.11
N VAL A 57 1.11 13.80 -13.72
CA VAL A 57 1.42 12.44 -14.14
C VAL A 57 1.18 11.48 -12.98
N LEU A 58 0.31 10.51 -13.16
CA LEU A 58 0.03 9.44 -12.20
C LEU A 58 0.79 8.18 -12.63
N SER A 59 1.78 7.77 -11.85
CA SER A 59 2.48 6.49 -12.04
C SER A 59 1.77 5.41 -11.25
N VAL A 60 1.11 4.47 -11.95
CA VAL A 60 0.28 3.39 -11.39
C VAL A 60 0.69 2.04 -11.99
N ASN A 61 1.95 1.86 -12.27
CA ASN A 61 2.52 0.65 -12.87
C ASN A 61 2.94 -0.38 -11.82
N SER A 62 4.23 -0.46 -11.49
CA SER A 62 4.74 -1.34 -10.43
C SER A 62 5.93 -0.70 -9.70
N ALA A 63 6.25 -1.21 -8.51
CA ALA A 63 7.42 -0.77 -7.77
C ALA A 63 8.73 -0.97 -8.55
N LYS A 64 8.80 -1.97 -9.43
CA LYS A 64 9.98 -2.27 -10.26
C LYS A 64 10.14 -1.24 -11.39
N GLU A 65 9.03 -0.83 -11.97
CA GLU A 65 9.01 0.06 -13.14
C GLU A 65 8.99 1.55 -12.76
N ALA A 66 8.68 1.90 -11.51
CA ALA A 66 8.48 3.28 -11.07
C ALA A 66 9.64 4.22 -11.44
N VAL A 67 10.89 3.79 -11.20
CA VAL A 67 12.09 4.61 -11.50
C VAL A 67 12.33 4.70 -13.01
N ALA A 68 12.12 3.61 -13.74
CA ALA A 68 12.30 3.57 -15.18
C ALA A 68 11.27 4.48 -15.89
N ALA A 69 9.99 4.40 -15.48
CA ALA A 69 8.92 5.22 -16.02
C ALA A 69 9.16 6.72 -15.74
N LEU A 70 9.57 7.10 -14.52
CA LEU A 70 9.92 8.50 -14.24
C LEU A 70 11.05 8.98 -15.15
N ARG A 71 12.12 8.21 -15.29
CA ARG A 71 13.27 8.59 -16.14
C ARG A 71 12.89 8.72 -17.61
N ALA A 72 12.04 7.82 -18.12
CA ALA A 72 11.55 7.86 -19.49
C ALA A 72 10.70 9.12 -19.78
N ALA A 73 9.89 9.55 -18.81
CA ALA A 73 9.01 10.70 -18.93
C ALA A 73 9.70 12.04 -18.66
N LEU A 74 10.83 12.04 -17.92
CA LEU A 74 11.38 13.21 -17.24
C LEU A 74 11.69 14.39 -18.18
N ASP A 75 12.30 14.11 -19.34
CA ASP A 75 12.70 15.14 -20.31
C ASP A 75 11.52 15.70 -21.12
N SER A 76 10.35 15.04 -21.07
CA SER A 76 9.11 15.46 -21.74
C SER A 76 8.18 16.26 -20.83
N MET A 77 8.44 16.27 -19.52
CA MET A 77 7.67 17.04 -18.55
C MET A 77 8.05 18.52 -18.58
N GLY A 78 7.05 19.39 -18.69
CA GLY A 78 7.24 20.85 -18.70
C GLY A 78 7.31 21.44 -17.27
N PRO A 79 7.64 22.74 -17.18
CA PRO A 79 7.55 23.47 -15.92
C PRO A 79 6.13 23.41 -15.31
N GLY A 80 6.04 23.08 -14.03
CA GLY A 80 4.75 22.98 -13.31
C GLY A 80 4.07 21.62 -13.41
N THR A 81 4.60 20.67 -14.20
CA THR A 81 4.17 19.27 -14.15
C THR A 81 4.49 18.67 -12.77
N ILE A 82 3.57 17.92 -12.21
CA ILE A 82 3.76 17.17 -10.95
C ILE A 82 3.77 15.68 -11.29
N TRP A 83 4.70 14.94 -10.67
CA TRP A 83 4.70 13.49 -10.68
C TRP A 83 4.09 12.96 -9.38
N ALA A 84 3.04 12.16 -9.47
CA ALA A 84 2.45 11.45 -8.35
C ALA A 84 2.66 9.93 -8.52
N ASP A 85 3.42 9.33 -7.61
CA ASP A 85 3.69 7.90 -7.66
C ASP A 85 2.76 7.12 -6.72
N LEU A 86 1.82 6.37 -7.31
CA LEU A 86 0.82 5.57 -6.61
C LEU A 86 1.25 4.11 -6.38
N ASN A 87 2.46 3.74 -6.82
CA ASN A 87 2.95 2.38 -6.69
C ASN A 87 3.18 1.98 -5.23
N THR A 88 2.91 0.73 -4.90
CA THR A 88 3.25 0.20 -3.58
C THR A 88 4.74 -0.17 -3.55
N ALA A 89 5.57 0.76 -3.14
CA ALA A 89 7.02 0.60 -3.08
C ALA A 89 7.56 0.88 -1.67
N ALA A 90 8.82 0.47 -1.42
CA ALA A 90 9.54 0.84 -0.19
C ALA A 90 9.75 2.36 -0.12
N PRO A 91 9.79 2.98 1.08
CA PRO A 91 10.04 4.41 1.25
C PRO A 91 11.28 4.90 0.53
N ALA A 92 12.38 4.14 0.54
CA ALA A 92 13.62 4.47 -0.15
C ALA A 92 13.45 4.66 -1.67
N ILE A 93 12.53 3.91 -2.31
CA ILE A 93 12.21 4.11 -3.73
C ILE A 93 11.49 5.44 -3.95
N LYS A 94 10.58 5.81 -3.04
CA LYS A 94 9.87 7.10 -3.10
C LYS A 94 10.82 8.29 -2.92
N GLU A 95 11.76 8.16 -2.00
CA GLU A 95 12.83 9.13 -1.78
C GLU A 95 13.72 9.26 -3.02
N GLN A 96 14.11 8.13 -3.63
CA GLN A 96 14.87 8.11 -4.88
C GLN A 96 14.12 8.81 -6.03
N LEU A 97 12.82 8.56 -6.19
CA LEU A 97 11.99 9.23 -7.19
C LEU A 97 11.98 10.75 -6.94
N ALA A 98 11.84 11.18 -5.68
CA ALA A 98 11.85 12.59 -5.33
C ALA A 98 13.21 13.26 -5.62
N GLU A 99 14.32 12.57 -5.42
CA GLU A 99 15.66 13.07 -5.77
C GLU A 99 15.83 13.21 -7.29
N ILE A 100 15.40 12.22 -8.06
CA ILE A 100 15.44 12.26 -9.53
C ILE A 100 14.61 13.44 -10.05
N GLY A 101 13.37 13.60 -9.59
CA GLY A 101 12.51 14.71 -10.00
C GLY A 101 13.07 16.07 -9.60
N ARG A 102 13.58 16.20 -8.38
CA ARG A 102 14.20 17.45 -7.90
C ARG A 102 15.37 17.91 -8.75
N ALA A 103 16.19 16.98 -9.26
CA ALA A 103 17.32 17.30 -10.14
C ALA A 103 16.90 17.94 -11.48
N ARG A 104 15.61 17.83 -11.83
CA ARG A 104 15.01 18.39 -13.05
C ARG A 104 13.90 19.42 -12.77
N GLY A 105 13.72 19.82 -11.49
CA GLY A 105 12.69 20.78 -11.10
C GLY A 105 11.26 20.22 -11.15
N ILE A 106 11.09 18.90 -11.21
CA ILE A 106 9.80 18.22 -11.19
C ILE A 106 9.49 17.78 -9.75
N PRO A 107 8.45 18.35 -9.12
CA PRO A 107 8.01 17.88 -7.79
C PRO A 107 7.43 16.47 -7.88
N VAL A 108 7.86 15.61 -6.96
CA VAL A 108 7.39 14.23 -6.84
C VAL A 108 6.61 14.07 -5.55
N THR A 109 5.41 13.53 -5.67
CA THR A 109 4.52 13.19 -4.56
C THR A 109 4.42 11.67 -4.43
N ASP A 110 4.65 11.16 -3.23
CA ASP A 110 4.36 9.78 -2.85
C ASP A 110 2.89 9.68 -2.48
N VAL A 111 2.12 8.84 -3.18
CA VAL A 111 0.71 8.60 -2.91
C VAL A 111 0.48 7.14 -2.55
N ALA A 112 -0.07 6.89 -1.38
CA ALA A 112 -0.30 5.56 -0.84
C ALA A 112 -1.80 5.25 -0.69
N MET A 113 -2.34 4.38 -1.52
CA MET A 113 -3.71 3.87 -1.42
C MET A 113 -3.87 2.97 -0.19
N ARG A 114 -4.88 3.23 0.66
CA ARG A 114 -5.10 2.54 1.95
C ARG A 114 -6.09 1.38 1.90
N ALA A 115 -6.73 1.15 0.76
CA ALA A 115 -7.70 0.07 0.57
C ALA A 115 -7.59 -0.51 -0.85
N PRO A 116 -8.24 -1.65 -1.15
CA PRO A 116 -8.32 -2.17 -2.51
C PRO A 116 -9.06 -1.21 -3.45
N VAL A 117 -8.48 -0.97 -4.63
CA VAL A 117 -9.03 -0.07 -5.65
C VAL A 117 -10.30 -0.61 -6.32
N PRO A 118 -10.44 -1.93 -6.62
CA PRO A 118 -11.61 -2.45 -7.36
C PRO A 118 -12.96 -2.08 -6.77
N ALA A 119 -13.04 -1.96 -5.45
CA ALA A 119 -14.30 -1.60 -4.78
C ALA A 119 -14.59 -0.07 -4.75
N ARG A 120 -13.61 0.78 -5.07
CA ARG A 120 -13.68 2.23 -4.79
C ARG A 120 -13.18 3.13 -5.93
N GLY A 121 -12.40 2.59 -6.87
CA GLY A 121 -11.79 3.36 -7.95
C GLY A 121 -10.95 4.52 -7.41
N LEU A 122 -11.13 5.70 -8.00
CA LEU A 122 -10.47 6.95 -7.58
C LEU A 122 -10.81 7.39 -6.14
N ARG A 123 -11.96 6.92 -5.60
CA ARG A 123 -12.40 7.25 -4.22
C ARG A 123 -11.77 6.37 -3.15
N VAL A 124 -10.78 5.54 -3.51
CA VAL A 124 -10.01 4.81 -2.51
C VAL A 124 -9.31 5.81 -1.57
N PRO A 125 -9.42 5.66 -0.23
CA PRO A 125 -8.72 6.56 0.68
C PRO A 125 -7.20 6.50 0.44
N MET A 126 -6.58 7.67 0.28
CA MET A 126 -5.15 7.80 -0.01
C MET A 126 -4.44 8.67 1.01
N LEU A 127 -3.15 8.47 1.16
CA LEU A 127 -2.23 9.38 1.83
C LEU A 127 -1.32 9.98 0.78
N ALA A 128 -0.98 11.26 0.89
CA ALA A 128 0.00 11.92 0.04
C ALA A 128 1.08 12.60 0.89
N SER A 129 2.35 12.48 0.46
CA SER A 129 3.48 13.20 1.07
C SER A 129 4.50 13.61 0.02
N GLY A 130 5.35 14.61 0.33
CA GLY A 130 6.38 15.10 -0.59
C GLY A 130 6.03 16.42 -1.25
N GLY A 131 6.81 16.83 -2.22
CA GLY A 131 6.97 18.20 -2.67
C GLY A 131 5.76 18.91 -3.28
N ALA A 132 4.66 18.22 -3.61
CA ALA A 132 3.45 18.84 -4.17
C ALA A 132 2.18 18.11 -3.68
N ALA A 133 2.24 17.50 -2.49
CA ALA A 133 1.15 16.67 -1.97
C ALA A 133 -0.19 17.42 -1.90
N GLU A 134 -0.21 18.68 -1.45
CA GLU A 134 -1.41 19.52 -1.40
C GLU A 134 -1.98 19.78 -2.80
N GLN A 135 -1.10 20.03 -3.78
CA GLN A 135 -1.54 20.29 -5.15
C GLN A 135 -2.10 19.02 -5.80
N VAL A 136 -1.50 17.84 -5.54
CA VAL A 136 -2.03 16.54 -5.98
C VAL A 136 -3.39 16.29 -5.34
N ALA A 137 -3.52 16.49 -4.03
CA ALA A 137 -4.78 16.32 -3.31
C ALA A 137 -5.87 17.27 -3.84
N ALA A 138 -5.56 18.54 -4.08
CA ALA A 138 -6.50 19.51 -4.63
C ALA A 138 -6.93 19.15 -6.07
N ARG A 139 -5.98 18.77 -6.94
CA ARG A 139 -6.26 18.42 -8.35
C ARG A 139 -7.11 17.15 -8.46
N LEU A 140 -6.74 16.08 -7.77
CA LEU A 140 -7.50 14.83 -7.80
C LEU A 140 -8.79 14.91 -6.99
N GLY A 141 -8.81 15.70 -5.90
CA GLY A 141 -10.01 15.98 -5.10
C GLY A 141 -11.12 16.65 -5.91
N ALA A 142 -10.78 17.50 -6.88
CA ALA A 142 -11.74 18.09 -7.81
C ALA A 142 -12.50 17.04 -8.65
N PHE A 143 -11.93 15.82 -8.79
CA PHE A 143 -12.54 14.67 -9.48
C PHE A 143 -13.08 13.62 -8.50
N GLY A 144 -13.11 13.92 -7.20
CA GLY A 144 -13.70 13.07 -6.17
C GLY A 144 -12.75 12.11 -5.45
N ALA A 145 -11.43 12.29 -5.58
CA ALA A 145 -10.46 11.53 -4.79
C ALA A 145 -10.49 11.94 -3.31
N ASP A 146 -10.28 10.97 -2.43
CA ASP A 146 -10.15 11.14 -0.97
C ASP A 146 -8.67 11.03 -0.58
N ILE A 147 -8.00 12.18 -0.40
CA ILE A 147 -6.55 12.24 -0.14
C ILE A 147 -6.26 13.06 1.12
N GLU A 148 -5.71 12.39 2.13
CA GLU A 148 -5.14 12.99 3.33
C GLU A 148 -3.69 13.39 3.06
N VAL A 149 -3.37 14.66 3.20
CA VAL A 149 -2.00 15.16 3.03
C VAL A 149 -1.23 15.03 4.34
N LEU A 150 -0.02 14.51 4.24
CA LEU A 150 0.93 14.39 5.35
C LEU A 150 2.03 15.43 5.19
N ASP A 151 2.26 16.19 6.24
CA ASP A 151 3.42 17.10 6.30
C ASP A 151 4.71 16.28 6.47
N GLY A 152 5.49 16.19 5.40
CA GLY A 152 6.75 15.45 5.37
C GLY A 152 7.23 15.06 3.98
N PRO A 153 8.43 14.47 3.89
CA PRO A 153 9.04 14.11 2.61
C PRO A 153 8.30 12.96 1.89
N ALA A 154 8.59 12.80 0.61
CA ALA A 154 8.22 11.59 -0.11
C ALA A 154 8.78 10.36 0.60
N GLY A 155 7.98 9.28 0.66
CA GLY A 155 8.27 8.08 1.45
C GLY A 155 7.50 8.00 2.77
N LEU A 156 6.99 9.13 3.31
CA LEU A 156 6.19 9.12 4.54
C LEU A 156 4.85 8.41 4.35
N ALA A 157 4.14 8.66 3.24
CA ALA A 157 2.89 7.98 2.93
C ALA A 157 3.10 6.47 2.75
N ALA A 158 4.15 6.06 2.02
CA ALA A 158 4.55 4.67 1.87
C ALA A 158 4.91 4.02 3.22
N THR A 159 5.65 4.72 4.08
CA THR A 159 5.98 4.26 5.44
C THR A 159 4.73 3.95 6.24
N ARG A 160 3.77 4.89 6.33
CA ARG A 160 2.52 4.67 7.08
C ARG A 160 1.70 3.51 6.51
N LYS A 161 1.65 3.38 5.16
CA LYS A 161 0.98 2.24 4.51
C LYS A 161 1.65 0.91 4.88
N LEU A 162 2.98 0.83 4.84
CA LEU A 162 3.72 -0.40 5.15
C LEU A 162 3.63 -0.78 6.63
N LEU A 163 3.72 0.19 7.55
CA LEU A 163 3.49 -0.06 8.98
C LEU A 163 2.08 -0.64 9.22
N ARG A 164 1.05 -0.06 8.59
CA ARG A 164 -0.29 -0.65 8.63
C ARG A 164 -0.33 -2.07 8.03
N SER A 165 0.43 -2.33 6.97
CA SER A 165 0.49 -3.65 6.34
C SER A 165 1.12 -4.71 7.22
N VAL A 166 2.11 -4.37 8.05
CA VAL A 166 2.69 -5.28 9.06
C VAL A 166 1.59 -5.81 9.98
N PHE A 167 0.74 -4.93 10.50
CA PHE A 167 -0.37 -5.33 11.36
C PHE A 167 -1.42 -6.18 10.62
N TYR A 168 -2.02 -5.64 9.56
CA TYR A 168 -3.16 -6.30 8.91
C TYR A 168 -2.79 -7.63 8.24
N LYS A 169 -1.64 -7.67 7.57
CA LYS A 169 -1.20 -8.89 6.89
C LYS A 169 -0.64 -9.92 7.87
N GLY A 170 0.01 -9.48 8.93
CA GLY A 170 0.45 -10.34 10.01
C GLY A 170 -0.74 -11.01 10.72
N MET A 171 -1.76 -10.23 11.07
CA MET A 171 -3.00 -10.77 11.65
C MET A 171 -3.69 -11.76 10.69
N ALA A 172 -3.81 -11.41 9.41
CA ALA A 172 -4.42 -12.29 8.42
C ALA A 172 -3.65 -13.61 8.28
N ALA A 173 -2.31 -13.56 8.22
CA ALA A 173 -1.47 -14.75 8.16
C ALA A 173 -1.64 -15.64 9.39
N SER A 174 -1.69 -15.04 10.59
CA SER A 174 -1.93 -15.78 11.83
C SER A 174 -3.30 -16.47 11.85
N ILE A 175 -4.34 -15.79 11.36
CA ILE A 175 -5.69 -16.38 11.25
C ILE A 175 -5.68 -17.56 10.27
N VAL A 176 -5.03 -17.41 9.11
CA VAL A 176 -4.97 -18.48 8.09
C VAL A 176 -4.26 -19.71 8.66
N GLU A 177 -3.06 -19.56 9.24
CA GLU A 177 -2.32 -20.68 9.82
C GLU A 177 -3.11 -21.37 10.95
N ALA A 178 -3.73 -20.60 11.83
CA ALA A 178 -4.54 -21.14 12.92
C ALA A 178 -5.75 -21.95 12.39
N LEU A 179 -6.43 -21.46 11.34
CA LEU A 179 -7.57 -22.18 10.74
C LEU A 179 -7.13 -23.42 9.96
N GLU A 180 -5.97 -23.41 9.31
CA GLU A 180 -5.40 -24.61 8.67
C GLU A 180 -5.11 -25.70 9.72
N ALA A 181 -4.50 -25.33 10.86
CA ALA A 181 -4.29 -26.25 11.96
C ALA A 181 -5.61 -26.77 12.57
N ALA A 182 -6.58 -25.88 12.79
CA ALA A 182 -7.89 -26.25 13.31
C ALA A 182 -8.65 -27.19 12.35
N ARG A 183 -8.54 -27.00 11.02
CA ARG A 183 -9.09 -27.90 10.02
C ARG A 183 -8.47 -29.29 10.11
N ALA A 184 -7.15 -29.39 10.23
CA ALA A 184 -6.44 -30.65 10.39
C ALA A 184 -6.86 -31.38 11.67
N ALA A 185 -7.17 -30.64 12.74
CA ALA A 185 -7.65 -31.16 14.01
C ALA A 185 -9.18 -31.41 14.08
N GLY A 186 -9.97 -30.99 13.08
CA GLY A 186 -11.42 -31.13 13.07
C GLY A 186 -12.19 -30.05 13.85
N TYR A 187 -11.56 -28.89 14.11
CA TYR A 187 -12.10 -27.79 14.93
C TYR A 187 -12.23 -26.46 14.17
N GLU A 188 -12.24 -26.46 12.83
CA GLU A 188 -12.22 -25.23 12.02
C GLU A 188 -13.39 -24.28 12.34
N ASP A 189 -14.62 -24.80 12.37
CA ASP A 189 -15.82 -23.99 12.59
C ASP A 189 -15.80 -23.33 13.98
N TRP A 190 -15.45 -24.12 15.03
CA TRP A 190 -15.29 -23.60 16.38
C TRP A 190 -14.26 -22.47 16.46
N LEU A 191 -13.06 -22.65 15.86
CA LEU A 191 -12.03 -21.64 15.95
C LEU A 191 -12.39 -20.39 15.14
N ARG A 192 -13.04 -20.55 13.99
CA ARG A 192 -13.52 -19.44 13.18
C ARG A 192 -14.51 -18.57 13.94
N GLU A 193 -15.48 -19.18 14.60
CA GLU A 193 -16.46 -18.47 15.42
C GLU A 193 -15.79 -17.76 16.61
N HIS A 194 -14.92 -18.46 17.32
CA HIS A 194 -14.17 -17.90 18.44
C HIS A 194 -13.32 -16.69 18.03
N ILE A 195 -12.59 -16.74 16.89
CA ILE A 195 -11.82 -15.59 16.37
C ILE A 195 -12.74 -14.43 16.05
N ALA A 196 -13.89 -14.68 15.40
CA ALA A 196 -14.85 -13.63 15.06
C ALA A 196 -15.40 -12.94 16.32
N GLU A 197 -15.74 -13.69 17.37
CA GLU A 197 -16.17 -13.15 18.65
C GLU A 197 -15.08 -12.31 19.35
N GLU A 198 -13.82 -12.77 19.34
CA GLU A 198 -12.72 -12.03 19.95
C GLU A 198 -12.42 -10.72 19.17
N LEU A 199 -12.48 -10.74 17.84
CA LEU A 199 -12.32 -9.54 17.03
C LEU A 199 -13.48 -8.55 17.23
N ALA A 200 -14.70 -9.04 17.45
CA ALA A 200 -15.86 -8.18 17.73
C ALA A 200 -15.78 -7.46 19.10
N LYS A 201 -15.04 -8.02 20.05
CA LYS A 201 -14.79 -7.41 21.38
C LYS A 201 -13.63 -6.41 21.38
N ALA A 202 -12.88 -6.30 20.27
CA ALA A 202 -11.71 -5.44 20.20
C ALA A 202 -12.11 -3.94 20.22
N ASP A 203 -11.45 -3.19 21.08
CA ASP A 203 -11.61 -1.75 21.25
C ASP A 203 -10.24 -1.04 21.32
N SER A 204 -10.23 0.27 21.61
CA SER A 204 -9.00 1.07 21.70
C SER A 204 -8.04 0.56 22.81
N SER A 205 -8.54 -0.07 23.88
CA SER A 205 -7.72 -0.62 24.96
C SER A 205 -7.03 -1.94 24.58
N THR A 206 -7.50 -2.59 23.53
CA THR A 206 -6.98 -3.89 23.08
C THR A 206 -5.51 -3.82 22.67
N VAL A 207 -5.09 -2.72 22.05
CA VAL A 207 -3.69 -2.51 21.63
C VAL A 207 -2.78 -2.47 22.87
N ASP A 208 -3.12 -1.65 23.85
CA ASP A 208 -2.34 -1.52 25.09
C ASP A 208 -2.30 -2.84 25.87
N ARG A 209 -3.41 -3.55 25.95
CA ARG A 209 -3.50 -4.88 26.56
C ARG A 209 -2.58 -5.89 25.88
N PHE A 210 -2.55 -5.92 24.55
CA PHE A 210 -1.66 -6.81 23.80
C PHE A 210 -0.18 -6.45 24.01
N VAL A 211 0.18 -5.19 23.89
CA VAL A 211 1.56 -4.73 24.07
C VAL A 211 2.06 -5.00 25.48
N THR A 212 1.30 -4.54 26.50
CA THR A 212 1.68 -4.70 27.92
C THR A 212 1.70 -6.17 28.32
N GLY A 213 0.67 -6.94 27.93
CA GLY A 213 0.59 -8.36 28.23
C GLY A 213 1.70 -9.17 27.56
N THR A 214 2.08 -8.85 26.33
CA THR A 214 3.19 -9.50 25.62
C THR A 214 4.51 -9.23 26.34
N ARG A 215 4.79 -7.97 26.64
CA ARG A 215 6.02 -7.60 27.38
C ARG A 215 6.08 -8.28 28.77
N ARG A 216 4.97 -8.29 29.51
CA ARG A 216 4.92 -8.85 30.87
C ARG A 216 5.11 -10.37 30.89
N HIS A 217 4.60 -11.09 29.91
CA HIS A 217 4.51 -12.55 29.89
C HIS A 217 5.31 -13.19 28.75
N ALA A 218 6.34 -12.52 28.24
CA ALA A 218 7.11 -12.95 27.05
C ALA A 218 7.65 -14.38 27.19
N VAL A 219 8.28 -14.73 28.32
CA VAL A 219 8.85 -16.07 28.56
C VAL A 219 7.77 -17.16 28.46
N ARG A 220 6.66 -17.00 29.18
CA ARG A 220 5.56 -17.99 29.19
C ARG A 220 4.94 -18.10 27.78
N ARG A 221 4.71 -16.98 27.10
CA ARG A 221 4.14 -16.97 25.74
C ARG A 221 5.07 -17.58 24.70
N GLY A 222 6.39 -17.43 24.86
CA GLY A 222 7.38 -18.11 24.03
C GLY A 222 7.23 -19.64 24.12
N ALA A 223 7.14 -20.18 25.33
CA ALA A 223 6.92 -21.61 25.56
C ALA A 223 5.55 -22.11 25.04
N GLU A 224 4.48 -21.31 25.17
CA GLU A 224 3.17 -21.61 24.59
C GLU A 224 3.23 -21.70 23.05
N MET A 225 3.98 -20.80 22.39
CA MET A 225 4.14 -20.81 20.94
C MET A 225 5.06 -21.94 20.46
N GLU A 226 6.04 -22.35 21.25
CA GLU A 226 6.84 -23.55 20.97
C GLU A 226 5.97 -24.82 20.96
N ALA A 227 5.11 -24.99 21.97
CA ALA A 227 4.16 -26.10 22.01
C ALA A 227 3.15 -26.05 20.84
N ALA A 228 2.68 -24.87 20.48
CA ALA A 228 1.81 -24.69 19.33
C ALA A 228 2.52 -25.09 18.02
N ALA A 229 3.76 -24.67 17.81
CA ALA A 229 4.54 -25.02 16.62
C ALA A 229 4.76 -26.55 16.50
N ALA A 230 5.05 -27.23 17.62
CA ALA A 230 5.16 -28.68 17.65
C ALA A 230 3.83 -29.36 17.24
N MET A 231 2.71 -28.92 17.81
CA MET A 231 1.38 -29.41 17.46
C MET A 231 1.03 -29.20 15.98
N LEU A 232 1.31 -28.01 15.42
CA LEU A 232 1.09 -27.74 13.99
C LEU A 232 1.88 -28.71 13.12
N THR A 233 3.14 -28.97 13.48
CA THR A 233 4.00 -29.92 12.78
C THR A 233 3.40 -31.34 12.81
N GLU A 234 2.88 -31.79 13.93
CA GLU A 234 2.18 -33.09 14.05
C GLU A 234 0.94 -33.17 13.15
N PHE A 235 0.25 -32.06 12.93
CA PHE A 235 -0.89 -31.96 12.01
C PHE A 235 -0.49 -31.80 10.53
N GLY A 236 0.83 -31.71 10.22
CA GLY A 236 1.34 -31.51 8.87
C GLY A 236 1.17 -30.06 8.37
N VAL A 237 0.98 -29.11 9.27
CA VAL A 237 0.87 -27.68 8.97
C VAL A 237 2.19 -26.99 9.27
N PRO A 238 2.82 -26.27 8.33
CA PRO A 238 4.06 -25.53 8.58
C PRO A 238 3.81 -24.40 9.61
N PRO A 239 4.55 -24.37 10.75
CA PRO A 239 4.27 -23.44 11.86
C PRO A 239 4.94 -22.06 11.67
N LEU A 240 4.69 -21.40 10.53
CA LEU A 240 5.41 -20.18 10.14
C LEU A 240 5.14 -19.00 11.07
N MET A 241 3.87 -18.76 11.41
CA MET A 241 3.47 -17.67 12.30
C MET A 241 3.71 -18.02 13.76
N ALA A 242 3.53 -19.28 14.14
CA ALA A 242 3.84 -19.78 15.48
C ALA A 242 5.34 -19.59 15.79
N ASP A 243 6.24 -20.01 14.88
CA ASP A 243 7.68 -19.81 15.01
C ASP A 243 8.10 -18.35 15.02
N ALA A 244 7.54 -17.52 14.13
CA ALA A 244 7.80 -16.08 14.13
C ALA A 244 7.34 -15.42 15.44
N SER A 245 6.19 -15.84 15.97
CA SER A 245 5.66 -15.36 17.25
C SER A 245 6.55 -15.78 18.41
N ARG A 246 7.01 -17.04 18.46
CA ARG A 246 7.98 -17.54 19.44
C ARG A 246 9.24 -16.70 19.43
N ALA A 247 9.87 -16.52 18.27
CA ALA A 247 11.10 -15.73 18.14
C ALA A 247 10.92 -14.28 18.61
N LEU A 248 9.76 -13.66 18.35
CA LEU A 248 9.43 -12.32 18.85
C LEU A 248 9.38 -12.30 20.39
N HIS A 249 8.73 -13.27 21.02
CA HIS A 249 8.63 -13.36 22.49
C HIS A 249 10.00 -13.61 23.15
N GLU A 250 10.84 -14.46 22.57
CA GLU A 250 12.22 -14.69 23.03
C GLU A 250 13.05 -13.41 23.00
N ARG A 251 12.98 -12.64 21.88
CA ARG A 251 13.63 -11.34 21.77
C ARG A 251 13.16 -10.35 22.84
N ILE A 252 11.84 -10.25 23.06
CA ILE A 252 11.27 -9.35 24.07
C ILE A 252 11.68 -9.78 25.49
N ALA A 253 11.80 -11.09 25.76
CA ALA A 253 12.28 -11.58 27.06
C ALA A 253 13.74 -11.18 27.30
N ALA A 254 14.61 -11.33 26.31
CA ALA A 254 16.02 -10.97 26.39
C ALA A 254 16.28 -9.47 26.54
N GLU A 255 15.37 -8.59 26.11
CA GLU A 255 15.48 -7.13 26.29
C GLU A 255 15.18 -6.67 27.74
N ARG A 256 14.75 -7.58 28.62
CA ARG A 256 14.39 -7.28 30.02
C ARG A 256 15.48 -7.63 31.02
N ASP A 257 16.45 -8.42 30.59
CA ASP A 257 17.65 -8.79 31.36
C ASP A 257 18.79 -7.77 31.09
#